data_f6df385b64747044047f03fc124073b8
#
_entry.id   f6df385b64747044047f03fc124073b8
#
_cell.length_a   1.000
_cell.length_b   1.000
_cell.length_c   1.000
_cell.angle_alpha   90.00
_cell.angle_beta   90.00
_cell.angle_gamma   90.00
#
_symmetry.space_group_name_H-M   'P 1'
#
loop_
_entity.id
_entity.type
_entity.pdbx_description
1 polymer ?
#
loop_
_entity_poly.entity_id
_entity_poly.type
_entity_poly.pdbx_seq_one_letter_code
_entity_poly.pdbx_strand_id
1 'polypeptide(L)'
;MILSIESSCDDSSLALTRIEDAKLIAHFKISQEKHHSSYGGVVPELASRLHAENLPLLLERIKISLNRDFSKLKAIAITNQPGLSVTLIEGLMMAKALSLSLNLPLILEDHLRGHVYSLFINEKQTCMPLSVLLVSGGHSLILEARDYENIKIVATSLDDSFGESFDKVSKMLDLGYPGGPIVEKLALDYVHPNEPLMFSIPLKNSPNLAFSFSGLKNAVRLEVEKNAHNLNDEVKQKISYHFQSAAIEHLIQQTKRYFKIKRPKIFGIVGGASQNLALRKAFENLCVEFDCKLVLAPLEFCSDNAAMIGRSSLEAYQKKCFVPLEKANISPRTLLKSFE
;
A
#
# COMPACT_ATOMS: atom_id res chain seq x y z
N MET A 1 -7.42 13.54 20.49
CA MET A 1 -7.26 12.43 19.53
C MET A 1 -7.65 12.91 18.14
N ILE A 2 -7.10 12.29 17.09
CA ILE A 2 -7.55 12.47 15.70
C ILE A 2 -8.36 11.22 15.31
N LEU A 3 -9.53 11.43 14.73
CA LEU A 3 -10.29 10.40 14.04
C LEU A 3 -9.88 10.41 12.57
N SER A 4 -9.34 9.31 12.08
CA SER A 4 -8.91 9.14 10.69
C SER A 4 -9.78 8.15 9.93
N ILE A 5 -9.96 8.41 8.64
CA ILE A 5 -10.79 7.64 7.71
C ILE A 5 -9.93 7.25 6.51
N GLU A 6 -10.04 6.00 6.05
CA GLU A 6 -9.44 5.50 4.83
C GLU A 6 -10.51 4.77 4.01
N SER A 7 -10.67 5.18 2.76
CA SER A 7 -11.62 4.60 1.80
C SER A 7 -11.16 4.74 0.34
N SER A 8 -9.85 4.83 0.10
CA SER A 8 -9.31 5.16 -1.22
C SER A 8 -9.47 4.06 -2.28
N CYS A 9 -9.70 2.81 -1.86
CA CYS A 9 -9.84 1.66 -2.75
C CYS A 9 -10.99 0.73 -2.28
N ASP A 10 -10.68 -0.44 -1.72
CA ASP A 10 -11.65 -1.47 -1.34
C ASP A 10 -11.63 -1.82 0.16
N ASP A 11 -10.85 -1.12 0.95
CA ASP A 11 -10.82 -1.25 2.41
C ASP A 11 -11.51 -0.05 3.08
N SER A 12 -12.58 -0.29 3.81
CA SER A 12 -13.19 0.73 4.69
C SER A 12 -12.52 0.70 6.04
N SER A 13 -11.94 1.80 6.50
CA SER A 13 -11.22 1.81 7.78
C SER A 13 -11.36 3.12 8.53
N LEU A 14 -11.49 3.02 9.88
CA LEU A 14 -11.46 4.13 10.81
C LEU A 14 -10.47 3.86 11.94
N ALA A 15 -9.77 4.91 12.40
CA ALA A 15 -8.87 4.79 13.53
C ALA A 15 -8.90 6.03 14.46
N LEU A 16 -8.49 5.82 15.70
CA LEU A 16 -8.28 6.87 16.71
C LEU A 16 -6.80 6.91 17.07
N THR A 17 -6.14 8.03 16.79
CA THR A 17 -4.73 8.24 17.16
C THR A 17 -4.63 9.34 18.20
N ARG A 18 -3.92 9.07 19.29
CA ARG A 18 -3.70 10.03 20.35
C ARG A 18 -2.57 11.01 19.98
N ILE A 19 -2.81 12.31 20.17
CA ILE A 19 -1.92 13.37 19.71
C ILE A 19 -0.64 13.44 20.55
N GLU A 20 -0.75 13.22 21.85
CA GLU A 20 0.31 13.46 22.83
C GLU A 20 1.50 12.50 22.68
N ASP A 21 1.23 11.25 22.31
CA ASP A 21 2.22 10.17 22.27
C ASP A 21 2.19 9.32 20.98
N ALA A 22 1.36 9.71 20.02
CA ALA A 22 1.16 9.01 18.75
C ALA A 22 0.62 7.57 18.87
N LYS A 23 0.01 7.22 20.00
CA LYS A 23 -0.53 5.87 20.21
C LYS A 23 -1.83 5.68 19.46
N LEU A 24 -1.92 4.55 18.77
CA LEU A 24 -3.14 4.04 18.18
C LEU A 24 -4.05 3.54 19.30
N ILE A 25 -5.20 4.17 19.46
CA ILE A 25 -6.15 3.85 20.54
C ILE A 25 -7.18 2.83 20.08
N ALA A 26 -7.64 2.95 18.84
CA ALA A 26 -8.55 2.02 18.22
C ALA A 26 -8.34 2.02 16.70
N HIS A 27 -8.53 0.87 16.08
CA HIS A 27 -8.49 0.70 14.64
C HIS A 27 -9.51 -0.37 14.24
N PHE A 28 -10.37 -0.02 13.31
CA PHE A 28 -11.35 -0.95 12.75
C PHE A 28 -11.30 -0.90 11.24
N LYS A 29 -11.33 -2.08 10.63
CA LYS A 29 -11.31 -2.24 9.18
C LYS A 29 -12.35 -3.29 8.75
N ILE A 30 -13.00 -3.04 7.64
CA ILE A 30 -13.85 -3.98 6.92
C ILE A 30 -13.30 -4.06 5.49
N SER A 31 -12.72 -5.20 5.15
CA SER A 31 -12.25 -5.46 3.78
C SER A 31 -13.41 -5.90 2.89
N GLN A 32 -13.37 -5.45 1.67
CA GLN A 32 -14.35 -5.82 0.63
C GLN A 32 -13.83 -6.92 -0.30
N GLU A 33 -12.65 -7.48 -0.04
CA GLU A 33 -11.95 -8.48 -0.85
C GLU A 33 -12.86 -9.63 -1.31
N LYS A 34 -13.65 -10.17 -0.38
CA LYS A 34 -14.59 -11.27 -0.68
C LYS A 34 -15.67 -10.90 -1.70
N HIS A 35 -16.10 -9.63 -1.71
CA HIS A 35 -17.09 -9.14 -2.66
C HIS A 35 -16.53 -8.93 -4.06
N HIS A 36 -15.22 -8.66 -4.15
CA HIS A 36 -14.52 -8.44 -5.41
C HIS A 36 -13.91 -9.71 -6.01
N SER A 37 -13.77 -10.78 -5.23
CA SER A 37 -13.11 -12.02 -5.63
C SER A 37 -13.73 -12.66 -6.87
N SER A 38 -15.06 -12.65 -7.01
CA SER A 38 -15.76 -13.20 -8.19
C SER A 38 -15.50 -12.41 -9.49
N TYR A 39 -15.03 -11.16 -9.37
CA TYR A 39 -14.68 -10.30 -10.52
C TYR A 39 -13.17 -10.37 -10.86
N GLY A 40 -12.37 -10.96 -9.96
CA GLY A 40 -10.91 -11.04 -10.10
C GLY A 40 -10.21 -9.70 -10.00
N GLY A 41 -10.78 -8.74 -9.25
CA GLY A 41 -10.24 -7.40 -9.02
C GLY A 41 -11.32 -6.44 -8.54
N VAL A 42 -10.91 -5.26 -8.09
CA VAL A 42 -11.82 -4.24 -7.52
C VAL A 42 -12.77 -3.69 -8.58
N VAL A 43 -14.07 -3.67 -8.26
CA VAL A 43 -15.14 -3.04 -9.07
C VAL A 43 -15.52 -1.71 -8.39
N PRO A 44 -15.19 -0.55 -8.98
CA PRO A 44 -15.32 0.75 -8.30
C PRO A 44 -16.71 1.08 -7.78
N GLU A 45 -17.76 0.82 -8.57
CA GLU A 45 -19.15 1.10 -8.19
C GLU A 45 -19.62 0.20 -7.04
N LEU A 46 -19.17 -1.05 -7.00
CA LEU A 46 -19.43 -1.95 -5.88
C LEU A 46 -18.71 -1.47 -4.64
N ALA A 47 -17.44 -1.09 -4.79
CA ALA A 47 -16.62 -0.58 -3.68
C ALA A 47 -17.28 0.66 -3.04
N SER A 48 -17.75 1.63 -3.84
CA SER A 48 -18.45 2.83 -3.34
C SER A 48 -19.68 2.45 -2.50
N ARG A 49 -20.54 1.56 -3.00
CA ARG A 49 -21.73 1.11 -2.24
C ARG A 49 -21.36 0.45 -0.92
N LEU A 50 -20.35 -0.41 -0.93
CA LEU A 50 -19.88 -1.07 0.28
C LEU A 50 -19.24 -0.08 1.27
N HIS A 51 -18.56 0.97 0.81
CA HIS A 51 -18.09 2.04 1.69
C HIS A 51 -19.26 2.78 2.36
N ALA A 52 -20.31 3.11 1.61
CA ALA A 52 -21.50 3.76 2.17
C ALA A 52 -22.18 2.92 3.28
N GLU A 53 -22.12 1.59 3.18
CA GLU A 53 -22.63 0.67 4.20
C GLU A 53 -21.64 0.49 5.38
N ASN A 54 -20.35 0.30 5.09
CA ASN A 54 -19.33 -0.08 6.08
C ASN A 54 -18.90 1.08 6.97
N LEU A 55 -18.74 2.29 6.40
CA LEU A 55 -18.24 3.44 7.17
C LEU A 55 -19.12 3.81 8.36
N PRO A 56 -20.48 3.84 8.27
CA PRO A 56 -21.33 4.05 9.43
C PRO A 56 -21.19 2.96 10.51
N LEU A 57 -21.03 1.68 10.10
CA LEU A 57 -20.82 0.57 11.03
C LEU A 57 -19.50 0.72 11.80
N LEU A 58 -18.45 1.15 11.11
CA LEU A 58 -17.15 1.43 11.73
C LEU A 58 -17.22 2.62 12.67
N LEU A 59 -17.99 3.66 12.31
CA LEU A 59 -18.19 4.82 13.18
C LEU A 59 -18.87 4.44 14.50
N GLU A 60 -19.85 3.55 14.49
CA GLU A 60 -20.46 3.07 15.74
C GLU A 60 -19.45 2.32 16.62
N ARG A 61 -18.52 1.55 16.05
CA ARG A 61 -17.41 0.94 16.81
C ARG A 61 -16.48 1.97 17.42
N ILE A 62 -16.11 3.02 16.67
CA ILE A 62 -15.33 4.16 17.16
C ILE A 62 -16.05 4.86 18.31
N LYS A 63 -17.35 5.10 18.17
CA LYS A 63 -18.19 5.73 19.18
C LYS A 63 -18.20 4.93 20.51
N ILE A 64 -18.26 3.60 20.41
CA ILE A 64 -18.15 2.71 21.59
C ILE A 64 -16.78 2.87 22.23
N SER A 65 -15.68 2.88 21.46
CA SER A 65 -14.31 3.06 21.96
C SER A 65 -14.08 4.40 22.63
N LEU A 66 -14.88 5.42 22.32
CA LEU A 66 -14.89 6.72 22.95
C LEU A 66 -15.85 6.83 24.15
N ASN A 67 -16.48 5.74 24.57
CA ASN A 67 -17.57 5.75 25.55
C ASN A 67 -18.70 6.73 25.17
N ARG A 68 -18.98 6.84 23.85
CA ARG A 68 -19.95 7.77 23.24
C ARG A 68 -19.64 9.26 23.47
N ASP A 69 -18.40 9.60 23.86
CA ASP A 69 -17.96 10.98 24.12
C ASP A 69 -16.97 11.44 23.05
N PHE A 70 -17.43 12.22 22.08
CA PHE A 70 -16.61 12.80 21.02
C PHE A 70 -15.83 14.04 21.43
N SER A 71 -16.00 14.56 22.66
CA SER A 71 -15.31 15.78 23.15
C SER A 71 -13.78 15.65 23.15
N LYS A 72 -13.28 14.39 23.18
CA LYS A 72 -11.85 14.06 23.12
C LYS A 72 -11.24 14.19 21.72
N LEU A 73 -12.06 14.28 20.68
CA LEU A 73 -11.59 14.50 19.33
C LEU A 73 -11.14 15.95 19.16
N LYS A 74 -10.09 16.15 18.37
CA LYS A 74 -9.50 17.46 18.07
C LYS A 74 -9.41 17.76 16.59
N ALA A 75 -9.52 16.74 15.74
CA ALA A 75 -9.56 16.85 14.28
C ALA A 75 -10.16 15.59 13.65
N ILE A 76 -10.66 15.75 12.43
CA ILE A 76 -11.02 14.65 11.51
C ILE A 76 -10.00 14.63 10.40
N ALA A 77 -9.47 13.45 10.07
CA ALA A 77 -8.54 13.26 8.97
C ALA A 77 -9.11 12.27 7.95
N ILE A 78 -8.86 12.49 6.67
CA ILE A 78 -9.37 11.66 5.57
C ILE A 78 -8.35 11.55 4.44
N THR A 79 -8.21 10.38 3.89
CA THR A 79 -7.51 10.19 2.63
C THR A 79 -8.31 10.80 1.49
N ASN A 80 -7.74 11.81 0.85
CA ASN A 80 -8.40 12.46 -0.28
C ASN A 80 -7.71 12.20 -1.62
N GLN A 81 -6.53 11.58 -1.62
CA GLN A 81 -5.70 11.30 -2.80
C GLN A 81 -4.56 10.30 -2.49
N PRO A 82 -3.98 9.60 -3.51
CA PRO A 82 -4.68 9.16 -4.69
C PRO A 82 -5.69 8.05 -4.36
N GLY A 83 -6.55 7.69 -5.32
CA GLY A 83 -7.50 6.59 -5.16
C GLY A 83 -8.60 6.60 -6.21
N LEU A 84 -9.55 5.69 -6.06
CA LEU A 84 -10.74 5.63 -6.89
C LEU A 84 -11.66 6.80 -6.53
N SER A 85 -12.06 7.61 -7.53
CA SER A 85 -12.87 8.82 -7.29
C SER A 85 -14.14 8.54 -6.51
N VAL A 86 -14.86 7.49 -6.88
CA VAL A 86 -16.15 7.13 -6.26
C VAL A 86 -16.01 6.67 -4.81
N THR A 87 -14.88 6.04 -4.44
CA THR A 87 -14.61 5.57 -3.07
C THR A 87 -14.05 6.69 -2.18
N LEU A 88 -13.18 7.55 -2.74
CA LEU A 88 -12.66 8.74 -2.05
C LEU A 88 -13.79 9.70 -1.65
N ILE A 89 -14.81 9.85 -2.50
CA ILE A 89 -15.98 10.71 -2.22
C ILE A 89 -16.74 10.20 -1.00
N GLU A 90 -16.95 8.90 -0.84
CA GLU A 90 -17.67 8.33 0.32
C GLU A 90 -17.01 8.71 1.65
N GLY A 91 -15.70 8.51 1.76
CA GLY A 91 -14.94 8.90 2.96
C GLY A 91 -14.92 10.41 3.17
N LEU A 92 -14.74 11.20 2.11
CA LEU A 92 -14.72 12.65 2.20
C LEU A 92 -16.08 13.21 2.68
N MET A 93 -17.19 12.66 2.19
CA MET A 93 -18.54 13.10 2.62
C MET A 93 -18.77 12.79 4.09
N MET A 94 -18.36 11.61 4.58
CA MET A 94 -18.40 11.28 6.00
C MET A 94 -17.50 12.22 6.83
N ALA A 95 -16.27 12.49 6.37
CA ALA A 95 -15.34 13.38 7.07
C ALA A 95 -15.89 14.81 7.18
N LYS A 96 -16.48 15.34 6.10
CA LYS A 96 -17.12 16.67 6.10
C LYS A 96 -18.33 16.72 7.06
N ALA A 97 -19.19 15.70 7.04
CA ALA A 97 -20.33 15.63 7.93
C ALA A 97 -19.91 15.61 9.42
N LEU A 98 -18.89 14.81 9.76
CA LEU A 98 -18.33 14.76 11.12
C LEU A 98 -17.64 16.07 11.52
N SER A 99 -16.84 16.66 10.62
CA SER A 99 -16.18 17.94 10.85
C SER A 99 -17.20 19.06 11.14
N LEU A 100 -18.25 19.13 10.34
CA LEU A 100 -19.33 20.11 10.51
C LEU A 100 -20.12 19.89 11.81
N SER A 101 -20.57 18.66 12.05
CA SER A 101 -21.43 18.35 13.20
C SER A 101 -20.72 18.47 14.56
N LEU A 102 -19.43 18.19 14.60
CA LEU A 102 -18.60 18.23 15.80
C LEU A 102 -17.82 19.56 15.93
N ASN A 103 -17.93 20.44 14.95
CA ASN A 103 -17.16 21.70 14.84
C ASN A 103 -15.65 21.46 15.02
N LEU A 104 -15.10 20.48 14.29
CA LEU A 104 -13.70 20.08 14.34
C LEU A 104 -12.99 20.40 13.01
N PRO A 105 -11.69 20.75 13.03
CA PRO A 105 -10.92 20.98 11.82
C PRO A 105 -10.78 19.70 10.99
N LEU A 106 -10.77 19.87 9.66
CA LEU A 106 -10.58 18.80 8.68
C LEU A 106 -9.14 18.78 8.16
N ILE A 107 -8.54 17.60 8.12
CA ILE A 107 -7.20 17.33 7.56
C ILE A 107 -7.39 16.43 6.34
N LEU A 108 -6.80 16.82 5.21
CA LEU A 108 -6.73 16.01 4.00
C LEU A 108 -5.34 15.36 3.91
N GLU A 109 -5.31 14.05 3.73
CA GLU A 109 -4.07 13.27 3.69
C GLU A 109 -3.88 12.57 2.34
N ASP A 110 -2.61 12.51 1.93
CA ASP A 110 -2.20 11.70 0.80
C ASP A 110 -1.99 10.24 1.23
N HIS A 111 -2.62 9.29 0.54
CA HIS A 111 -2.55 7.86 0.80
C HIS A 111 -1.11 7.31 0.76
N LEU A 112 -0.29 7.75 -0.21
CA LEU A 112 1.11 7.32 -0.32
C LEU A 112 1.95 7.84 0.86
N ARG A 113 1.66 9.07 1.34
CA ARG A 113 2.22 9.60 2.59
C ARG A 113 1.78 8.74 3.77
N GLY A 114 0.49 8.37 3.84
CA GLY A 114 -0.02 7.44 4.84
C GLY A 114 0.81 6.16 4.89
N HIS A 115 1.08 5.53 3.75
CA HIS A 115 1.93 4.34 3.70
C HIS A 115 3.35 4.58 4.23
N VAL A 116 3.99 5.70 3.92
CA VAL A 116 5.29 6.05 4.53
C VAL A 116 5.18 6.11 6.05
N TYR A 117 4.12 6.70 6.57
CA TYR A 117 3.87 6.84 8.00
C TYR A 117 3.40 5.56 8.70
N SER A 118 3.01 4.52 7.95
CA SER A 118 2.74 3.19 8.53
C SER A 118 3.94 2.60 9.27
N LEU A 119 5.15 3.00 8.87
CA LEU A 119 6.42 2.64 9.54
C LEU A 119 6.51 3.17 10.98
N PHE A 120 5.71 4.17 11.35
CA PHE A 120 5.81 4.91 12.61
C PHE A 120 4.53 4.81 13.46
N ILE A 121 3.62 3.90 13.16
CA ILE A 121 2.42 3.68 13.98
C ILE A 121 2.87 3.27 15.40
N ASN A 122 2.29 3.93 16.42
CA ASN A 122 2.68 3.83 17.82
C ASN A 122 4.06 4.41 18.19
N GLU A 123 4.75 5.02 17.24
CA GLU A 123 6.03 5.69 17.48
C GLU A 123 5.84 7.22 17.47
N LYS A 124 6.25 7.88 18.55
CA LYS A 124 6.16 9.33 18.65
C LYS A 124 7.13 10.04 17.68
N GLN A 125 8.30 9.48 17.51
CA GLN A 125 9.33 10.05 16.64
C GLN A 125 9.40 9.28 15.30
N THR A 126 9.69 9.99 14.23
CA THR A 126 9.99 9.41 12.92
C THR A 126 11.50 9.27 12.74
N CYS A 127 11.94 8.31 11.96
CA CYS A 127 13.36 8.16 11.60
C CYS A 127 13.68 8.79 10.24
N MET A 128 13.03 9.90 9.90
CA MET A 128 13.32 10.65 8.68
C MET A 128 14.66 11.42 8.82
N PRO A 129 15.42 11.62 7.73
CA PRO A 129 15.08 11.25 6.35
C PRO A 129 15.27 9.75 6.07
N LEU A 130 14.41 9.19 5.22
CA LEU A 130 14.52 7.80 4.76
C LEU A 130 14.07 7.66 3.31
N SER A 131 14.44 6.54 2.69
CA SER A 131 13.88 6.12 1.40
C SER A 131 12.92 4.95 1.63
N VAL A 132 11.90 4.82 0.80
CA VAL A 132 10.84 3.83 0.97
C VAL A 132 10.52 3.17 -0.36
N LEU A 133 10.49 1.84 -0.40
CA LEU A 133 9.81 1.08 -1.44
C LEU A 133 8.35 0.90 -1.03
N LEU A 134 7.45 1.43 -1.83
CA LEU A 134 6.01 1.21 -1.70
C LEU A 134 5.57 0.22 -2.76
N VAL A 135 5.04 -0.92 -2.34
CA VAL A 135 4.52 -1.98 -3.21
C VAL A 135 3.11 -2.38 -2.76
N SER A 136 2.14 -2.16 -3.64
CA SER A 136 0.73 -2.46 -3.40
C SER A 136 0.05 -2.99 -4.67
N GLY A 137 -1.26 -3.23 -4.61
CA GLY A 137 -2.07 -3.53 -5.79
C GLY A 137 -2.05 -2.42 -6.84
N GLY A 138 -2.00 -1.15 -6.41
CA GLY A 138 -2.02 0.00 -7.34
C GLY A 138 -0.65 0.60 -7.64
N HIS A 139 0.36 0.39 -6.80
CA HIS A 139 1.61 1.16 -6.88
C HIS A 139 2.87 0.31 -6.71
N SER A 140 3.92 0.67 -7.43
CA SER A 140 5.31 0.24 -7.20
C SER A 140 6.20 1.46 -7.36
N LEU A 141 6.65 2.03 -6.22
CA LEU A 141 7.31 3.32 -6.16
C LEU A 141 8.56 3.26 -5.27
N ILE A 142 9.59 4.04 -5.60
CA ILE A 142 10.59 4.46 -4.62
C ILE A 142 10.30 5.91 -4.25
N LEU A 143 10.19 6.16 -2.95
CA LEU A 143 9.94 7.48 -2.37
C LEU A 143 11.17 7.94 -1.58
N GLU A 144 11.51 9.23 -1.65
CA GLU A 144 12.41 9.89 -0.71
C GLU A 144 11.57 10.78 0.22
N ALA A 145 11.60 10.48 1.52
CA ALA A 145 10.90 11.24 2.55
C ALA A 145 11.92 11.95 3.44
N ARG A 146 12.01 13.28 3.35
CA ARG A 146 12.86 14.10 4.22
C ARG A 146 12.13 14.51 5.49
N ASP A 147 10.88 14.87 5.33
CA ASP A 147 9.91 15.22 6.38
C ASP A 147 8.49 15.07 5.84
N TYR A 148 7.48 15.48 6.61
CA TYR A 148 6.07 15.39 6.24
C TYR A 148 5.71 16.08 4.91
N GLU A 149 6.27 17.26 4.66
CA GLU A 149 5.96 18.08 3.47
C GLU A 149 6.84 17.70 2.26
N ASN A 150 8.01 17.13 2.51
CA ASN A 150 9.03 16.86 1.52
C ASN A 150 9.15 15.35 1.24
N ILE A 151 8.12 14.79 0.63
CA ILE A 151 8.09 13.42 0.08
C ILE A 151 8.08 13.51 -1.44
N LYS A 152 8.98 12.78 -2.11
CA LYS A 152 9.12 12.78 -3.57
C LYS A 152 9.12 11.37 -4.12
N ILE A 153 8.49 11.18 -5.27
CA ILE A 153 8.55 9.94 -6.06
C ILE A 153 9.85 9.97 -6.88
N VAL A 154 10.69 8.95 -6.71
CA VAL A 154 12.00 8.83 -7.39
C VAL A 154 11.95 7.82 -8.52
N ALA A 155 11.16 6.76 -8.34
CA ALA A 155 10.93 5.73 -9.34
C ALA A 155 9.48 5.28 -9.28
N THR A 156 8.93 4.89 -10.42
CA THR A 156 7.57 4.37 -10.54
C THR A 156 7.53 3.20 -11.51
N SER A 157 6.46 2.40 -11.47
CA SER A 157 6.20 1.42 -12.53
C SER A 157 5.74 2.13 -13.80
N LEU A 158 6.21 1.63 -14.94
CA LEU A 158 5.84 2.09 -16.29
C LEU A 158 4.54 1.44 -16.79
N ASP A 159 4.12 0.37 -16.14
CA ASP A 159 2.97 -0.45 -16.51
C ASP A 159 2.29 -1.01 -15.25
N ASP A 160 2.06 -2.31 -15.17
CA ASP A 160 1.45 -2.95 -14.00
C ASP A 160 2.28 -2.69 -12.73
N SER A 161 1.61 -2.65 -11.57
CA SER A 161 2.31 -2.68 -10.29
C SER A 161 2.78 -4.10 -9.92
N PHE A 162 3.64 -4.21 -8.91
CA PHE A 162 4.08 -5.49 -8.37
C PHE A 162 2.88 -6.33 -7.89
N GLY A 163 2.00 -5.76 -7.05
CA GLY A 163 0.82 -6.49 -6.54
C GLY A 163 -0.16 -6.87 -7.64
N GLU A 164 -0.50 -5.94 -8.54
CA GLU A 164 -1.37 -6.20 -9.67
C GLU A 164 -0.84 -7.34 -10.57
N SER A 165 0.50 -7.43 -10.74
CA SER A 165 1.10 -8.51 -11.51
C SER A 165 0.87 -9.90 -10.89
N PHE A 166 0.87 -9.99 -9.55
CA PHE A 166 0.52 -11.22 -8.83
C PHE A 166 -0.95 -11.60 -9.00
N ASP A 167 -1.86 -10.62 -8.93
CA ASP A 167 -3.30 -10.86 -9.15
C ASP A 167 -3.56 -11.36 -10.57
N LYS A 168 -2.91 -10.77 -11.57
CA LYS A 168 -3.03 -11.19 -12.96
C LYS A 168 -2.45 -12.59 -13.20
N VAL A 169 -1.31 -12.93 -12.59
CA VAL A 169 -0.72 -14.28 -12.65
C VAL A 169 -1.62 -15.30 -11.96
N SER A 170 -2.15 -14.99 -10.78
CA SER A 170 -3.12 -15.85 -10.09
C SER A 170 -4.33 -16.15 -10.99
N LYS A 171 -4.88 -15.14 -11.66
CA LYS A 171 -5.99 -15.30 -12.60
C LYS A 171 -5.62 -16.18 -13.79
N MET A 172 -4.41 -16.06 -14.37
CA MET A 172 -3.93 -16.92 -15.46
C MET A 172 -3.78 -18.37 -15.04
N LEU A 173 -3.43 -18.61 -13.77
CA LEU A 173 -3.27 -19.96 -13.20
C LEU A 173 -4.59 -20.53 -12.64
N ASP A 174 -5.71 -19.81 -12.78
CA ASP A 174 -7.02 -20.16 -12.22
C ASP A 174 -6.97 -20.47 -10.72
N LEU A 175 -6.40 -19.50 -9.95
CA LEU A 175 -6.16 -19.65 -8.50
C LEU A 175 -7.05 -18.76 -7.63
N GLY A 176 -7.65 -17.71 -8.20
CA GLY A 176 -8.51 -16.79 -7.47
C GLY A 176 -7.86 -15.45 -7.09
N TYR A 177 -8.54 -14.70 -6.24
CA TYR A 177 -8.19 -13.34 -5.80
C TYR A 177 -8.32 -13.22 -4.28
N PRO A 178 -7.41 -12.49 -3.58
CA PRO A 178 -6.22 -11.79 -4.10
C PRO A 178 -5.10 -12.77 -4.45
N GLY A 179 -4.37 -12.46 -5.53
CA GLY A 179 -3.35 -13.34 -6.07
C GLY A 179 -2.05 -13.38 -5.26
N GLY A 180 -1.70 -12.26 -4.60
CA GLY A 180 -0.45 -12.14 -3.86
C GLY A 180 -0.19 -13.30 -2.91
N PRO A 181 -1.02 -13.52 -1.89
CA PRO A 181 -0.84 -14.60 -0.90
C PRO A 181 -0.90 -16.00 -1.51
N ILE A 182 -1.74 -16.20 -2.55
CA ILE A 182 -1.92 -17.51 -3.20
C ILE A 182 -0.66 -17.88 -3.99
N VAL A 183 -0.15 -16.96 -4.81
CA VAL A 183 1.07 -17.16 -5.61
C VAL A 183 2.29 -17.34 -4.69
N GLU A 184 2.40 -16.55 -3.60
CA GLU A 184 3.46 -16.69 -2.61
C GLU A 184 3.46 -18.09 -1.97
N LYS A 185 2.28 -18.59 -1.57
CA LYS A 185 2.14 -19.92 -0.98
C LYS A 185 2.59 -21.01 -1.97
N LEU A 186 2.12 -20.96 -3.21
CA LEU A 186 2.52 -21.93 -4.23
C LEU A 186 4.02 -21.86 -4.55
N ALA A 187 4.60 -20.66 -4.56
CA ALA A 187 6.02 -20.47 -4.74
C ALA A 187 6.84 -21.08 -3.58
N LEU A 188 6.33 -21.02 -2.35
CA LEU A 188 6.97 -21.63 -1.18
C LEU A 188 6.92 -23.16 -1.23
N ASP A 189 5.85 -23.74 -1.78
CA ASP A 189 5.64 -25.18 -1.89
C ASP A 189 6.50 -25.82 -3.01
N TYR A 190 7.18 -25.01 -3.87
CA TYR A 190 8.02 -25.52 -4.95
C TYR A 190 9.34 -26.09 -4.41
N VAL A 191 9.64 -27.35 -4.77
CA VAL A 191 10.74 -28.14 -4.17
C VAL A 191 12.10 -28.03 -4.87
N HIS A 192 12.19 -27.34 -6.01
CA HIS A 192 13.42 -27.19 -6.81
C HIS A 192 13.91 -25.74 -6.94
N PRO A 193 14.20 -25.04 -5.82
CA PRO A 193 14.49 -23.59 -5.84
C PRO A 193 15.83 -23.21 -6.47
N ASN A 194 16.71 -24.17 -6.74
CA ASN A 194 18.05 -23.94 -7.29
C ASN A 194 18.12 -24.01 -8.83
N GLU A 195 16.98 -24.18 -9.50
CA GLU A 195 16.94 -24.11 -10.95
C GLU A 195 17.17 -22.68 -11.47
N PRO A 196 17.79 -22.50 -12.64
CA PRO A 196 17.86 -21.19 -13.29
C PRO A 196 16.48 -20.58 -13.47
N LEU A 197 16.36 -19.26 -13.32
CA LEU A 197 15.08 -18.58 -13.50
C LEU A 197 14.50 -18.84 -14.88
N MET A 198 13.25 -19.29 -14.91
CA MET A 198 12.50 -19.54 -16.15
C MET A 198 12.22 -18.26 -16.92
N PHE A 199 12.00 -17.15 -16.17
CA PHE A 199 11.64 -15.87 -16.75
C PHE A 199 12.79 -14.87 -16.67
N SER A 200 12.97 -14.09 -17.75
CA SER A 200 13.95 -13.01 -17.77
C SER A 200 13.52 -11.85 -16.87
N ILE A 201 14.51 -11.23 -16.22
CA ILE A 201 14.27 -10.09 -15.34
C ILE A 201 13.99 -8.84 -16.18
N PRO A 202 12.89 -8.12 -15.94
CA PRO A 202 12.54 -6.90 -16.69
C PRO A 202 13.61 -5.80 -16.56
N LEU A 203 13.68 -4.94 -17.56
CA LEU A 203 14.54 -3.73 -17.59
C LEU A 203 16.01 -3.96 -17.19
N LYS A 204 16.53 -5.16 -17.33
CA LYS A 204 17.90 -5.52 -16.92
C LYS A 204 18.97 -4.57 -17.49
N ASN A 205 18.80 -4.13 -18.73
CA ASN A 205 19.76 -3.26 -19.46
C ASN A 205 19.23 -1.83 -19.65
N SER A 206 18.09 -1.45 -19.05
CA SER A 206 17.55 -0.10 -19.16
C SER A 206 18.40 0.87 -18.34
N PRO A 207 18.73 2.08 -18.83
CA PRO A 207 19.38 3.10 -18.03
C PRO A 207 18.44 3.74 -17.00
N ASN A 208 17.13 3.67 -17.23
CA ASN A 208 16.13 4.33 -16.41
C ASN A 208 15.90 3.60 -15.10
N LEU A 209 15.76 4.36 -14.03
CA LEU A 209 15.33 3.86 -12.72
C LEU A 209 13.81 3.78 -12.71
N ALA A 210 13.27 2.62 -13.04
CA ALA A 210 11.82 2.39 -13.14
C ALA A 210 11.51 0.91 -12.90
N PHE A 211 10.24 0.59 -12.65
CA PHE A 211 9.74 -0.78 -12.58
C PHE A 211 8.90 -1.11 -13.81
N SER A 212 8.79 -2.39 -14.14
CA SER A 212 7.92 -2.90 -15.21
C SER A 212 7.64 -4.38 -14.96
N PHE A 213 6.39 -4.80 -15.10
CA PHE A 213 5.97 -6.18 -14.88
C PHE A 213 5.17 -6.76 -16.05
N SER A 214 4.76 -5.94 -17.03
CA SER A 214 3.93 -6.38 -18.15
C SER A 214 4.63 -7.44 -19.03
N GLY A 215 5.94 -7.28 -19.28
CA GLY A 215 6.74 -8.28 -20.01
C GLY A 215 6.84 -9.61 -19.27
N LEU A 216 7.06 -9.58 -17.96
CA LEU A 216 7.12 -10.76 -17.10
C LEU A 216 5.75 -11.48 -17.09
N LYS A 217 4.67 -10.73 -16.89
CA LYS A 217 3.29 -11.24 -16.96
C LYS A 217 3.01 -11.92 -18.30
N ASN A 218 3.43 -11.32 -19.42
CA ASN A 218 3.24 -11.93 -20.73
C ASN A 218 4.04 -13.24 -20.89
N ALA A 219 5.26 -13.31 -20.36
CA ALA A 219 6.05 -14.54 -20.35
C ALA A 219 5.34 -15.67 -19.56
N VAL A 220 4.73 -15.33 -18.41
CA VAL A 220 3.89 -16.26 -17.64
C VAL A 220 2.69 -16.74 -18.49
N ARG A 221 1.98 -15.82 -19.15
CA ARG A 221 0.84 -16.19 -20.02
C ARG A 221 1.25 -17.22 -21.09
N LEU A 222 2.37 -16.98 -21.77
CA LEU A 222 2.86 -17.92 -22.78
C LEU A 222 3.22 -19.28 -22.19
N GLU A 223 3.80 -19.33 -20.99
CA GLU A 223 4.13 -20.59 -20.34
C GLU A 223 2.87 -21.35 -19.87
N VAL A 224 1.85 -20.63 -19.38
CA VAL A 224 0.53 -21.21 -19.04
C VAL A 224 -0.14 -21.79 -20.29
N GLU A 225 -0.15 -21.06 -21.42
CA GLU A 225 -0.70 -21.54 -22.70
C GLU A 225 0.00 -22.81 -23.21
N LYS A 226 1.33 -22.85 -23.11
CA LYS A 226 2.14 -24.02 -23.47
C LYS A 226 1.80 -25.25 -22.62
N ASN A 227 1.43 -25.06 -21.35
CA ASN A 227 1.06 -26.11 -20.41
C ASN A 227 -0.45 -26.32 -20.29
N ALA A 228 -1.29 -25.74 -21.18
CA ALA A 228 -2.75 -25.73 -21.03
C ALA A 228 -3.39 -27.12 -20.88
N HIS A 229 -2.79 -28.16 -21.46
CA HIS A 229 -3.26 -29.54 -21.33
C HIS A 229 -2.78 -30.27 -20.07
N ASN A 230 -1.86 -29.68 -19.30
CA ASN A 230 -1.26 -30.28 -18.10
C ASN A 230 -0.93 -29.23 -17.03
N LEU A 231 -1.86 -28.30 -16.78
CA LEU A 231 -1.70 -27.24 -15.77
C LEU A 231 -2.02 -27.81 -14.36
N ASN A 232 -1.23 -28.80 -13.93
CA ASN A 232 -1.35 -29.42 -12.62
C ASN A 232 -0.69 -28.56 -11.51
N ASP A 233 -0.81 -28.96 -10.25
CA ASP A 233 -0.31 -28.20 -9.10
C ASP A 233 1.21 -28.00 -9.15
N GLU A 234 1.98 -28.98 -9.60
CA GLU A 234 3.44 -28.88 -9.74
C GLU A 234 3.84 -27.79 -10.74
N VAL A 235 3.16 -27.73 -11.89
CA VAL A 235 3.39 -26.69 -12.91
C VAL A 235 2.99 -25.33 -12.37
N LYS A 236 1.87 -25.23 -11.63
CA LYS A 236 1.44 -23.97 -10.97
C LYS A 236 2.45 -23.50 -9.93
N GLN A 237 2.97 -24.40 -9.09
CA GLN A 237 4.02 -24.11 -8.12
C GLN A 237 5.29 -23.61 -8.80
N LYS A 238 5.73 -24.30 -9.85
CA LYS A 238 6.91 -23.94 -10.65
C LYS A 238 6.78 -22.54 -11.25
N ILE A 239 5.68 -22.26 -11.94
CA ILE A 239 5.41 -20.94 -12.54
C ILE A 239 5.36 -19.86 -11.45
N SER A 240 4.67 -20.12 -10.33
CA SER A 240 4.55 -19.18 -9.21
C SER A 240 5.92 -18.84 -8.61
N TYR A 241 6.77 -19.85 -8.39
CA TYR A 241 8.11 -19.66 -7.86
C TYR A 241 8.99 -18.81 -8.79
N HIS A 242 9.07 -19.17 -10.06
CA HIS A 242 9.90 -18.45 -11.02
C HIS A 242 9.40 -17.04 -11.33
N PHE A 243 8.07 -16.84 -11.34
CA PHE A 243 7.47 -15.51 -11.46
C PHE A 243 7.82 -14.64 -10.27
N GLN A 244 7.54 -15.11 -9.03
CA GLN A 244 7.83 -14.37 -7.81
C GLN A 244 9.31 -14.03 -7.71
N SER A 245 10.19 -15.00 -7.97
CA SER A 245 11.64 -14.80 -7.92
C SER A 245 12.12 -13.76 -8.93
N ALA A 246 11.62 -13.79 -10.18
CA ALA A 246 11.98 -12.79 -11.19
C ALA A 246 11.43 -11.41 -10.86
N ALA A 247 10.20 -11.31 -10.30
CA ALA A 247 9.59 -10.04 -9.90
C ALA A 247 10.35 -9.40 -8.72
N ILE A 248 10.72 -10.20 -7.71
CA ILE A 248 11.51 -9.72 -6.57
C ILE A 248 12.91 -9.30 -7.01
N GLU A 249 13.59 -10.11 -7.83
CA GLU A 249 14.91 -9.78 -8.34
C GLU A 249 14.90 -8.49 -9.16
N HIS A 250 13.82 -8.23 -9.92
CA HIS A 250 13.64 -6.96 -10.62
C HIS A 250 13.58 -5.78 -9.65
N LEU A 251 12.79 -5.87 -8.56
CA LEU A 251 12.74 -4.83 -7.53
C LEU A 251 14.12 -4.62 -6.88
N ILE A 252 14.83 -5.70 -6.56
CA ILE A 252 16.18 -5.67 -5.97
C ILE A 252 17.17 -4.98 -6.91
N GLN A 253 17.19 -5.33 -8.21
CA GLN A 253 18.12 -4.72 -9.17
C GLN A 253 17.89 -3.23 -9.33
N GLN A 254 16.64 -2.77 -9.43
CA GLN A 254 16.34 -1.35 -9.53
C GLN A 254 16.67 -0.61 -8.23
N THR A 255 16.32 -1.18 -7.07
CA THR A 255 16.65 -0.58 -5.78
C THR A 255 18.17 -0.55 -5.54
N LYS A 256 18.90 -1.57 -5.97
CA LYS A 256 20.37 -1.61 -5.89
C LYS A 256 21.03 -0.48 -6.73
N ARG A 257 20.45 -0.17 -7.89
CA ARG A 257 20.89 1.01 -8.70
C ARG A 257 20.64 2.31 -7.93
N TYR A 258 19.46 2.44 -7.33
CA TYR A 258 19.13 3.58 -6.50
C TYR A 258 20.10 3.71 -5.31
N PHE A 259 20.42 2.63 -4.59
CA PHE A 259 21.34 2.61 -3.46
C PHE A 259 22.77 3.04 -3.85
N LYS A 260 23.25 2.62 -5.02
CA LYS A 260 24.57 3.05 -5.54
C LYS A 260 24.65 4.55 -5.75
N ILE A 261 23.55 5.20 -6.15
CA ILE A 261 23.49 6.64 -6.42
C ILE A 261 23.27 7.44 -5.13
N LYS A 262 22.30 7.04 -4.31
CA LYS A 262 21.78 7.82 -3.17
C LYS A 262 22.36 7.42 -1.82
N ARG A 263 22.80 6.18 -1.67
CA ARG A 263 23.36 5.59 -0.42
C ARG A 263 22.49 5.90 0.79
N PRO A 264 21.20 5.51 0.79
CA PRO A 264 20.29 5.80 1.90
C PRO A 264 20.80 5.12 3.17
N LYS A 265 20.70 5.81 4.31
CA LYS A 265 21.06 5.24 5.62
C LYS A 265 19.91 4.43 6.23
N ILE A 266 18.70 4.78 5.85
CA ILE A 266 17.46 4.10 6.31
C ILE A 266 16.59 3.84 5.09
N PHE A 267 16.10 2.62 4.99
CA PHE A 267 15.20 2.20 3.93
C PHE A 267 13.97 1.50 4.51
N GLY A 268 12.79 1.89 4.05
CA GLY A 268 11.53 1.28 4.47
C GLY A 268 10.89 0.47 3.36
N ILE A 269 10.07 -0.53 3.72
CA ILE A 269 9.18 -1.21 2.78
C ILE A 269 7.76 -1.15 3.30
N VAL A 270 6.82 -0.68 2.47
CA VAL A 270 5.42 -0.45 2.83
C VAL A 270 4.48 -0.87 1.70
N GLY A 271 3.17 -0.84 1.96
CA GLY A 271 2.12 -1.27 1.04
C GLY A 271 1.74 -2.73 1.24
N GLY A 272 0.55 -3.13 0.77
CA GLY A 272 -0.01 -4.46 1.01
C GLY A 272 0.90 -5.61 0.55
N ALA A 273 1.55 -5.46 -0.61
CA ALA A 273 2.45 -6.47 -1.15
C ALA A 273 3.79 -6.58 -0.38
N SER A 274 4.09 -5.64 0.52
CA SER A 274 5.26 -5.73 1.42
C SER A 274 5.12 -6.80 2.51
N GLN A 275 3.96 -7.45 2.61
CA GLN A 275 3.75 -8.61 3.49
C GLN A 275 4.46 -9.86 2.97
N ASN A 276 4.78 -9.93 1.68
CA ASN A 276 5.47 -11.05 1.07
C ASN A 276 6.82 -11.32 1.75
N LEU A 277 6.97 -12.52 2.33
CA LEU A 277 8.13 -12.86 3.15
C LEU A 277 9.41 -13.03 2.33
N ALA A 278 9.30 -13.54 1.10
CA ALA A 278 10.45 -13.65 0.20
C ALA A 278 10.97 -12.25 -0.19
N LEU A 279 10.07 -11.30 -0.44
CA LEU A 279 10.41 -9.89 -0.67
C LEU A 279 11.14 -9.30 0.53
N ARG A 280 10.60 -9.43 1.74
CA ARG A 280 11.24 -8.93 2.97
C ARG A 280 12.65 -9.48 3.13
N LYS A 281 12.81 -10.80 2.94
CA LYS A 281 14.12 -11.46 3.07
C LYS A 281 15.13 -10.95 2.04
N ALA A 282 14.71 -10.74 0.79
CA ALA A 282 15.56 -10.20 -0.26
C ALA A 282 16.06 -8.78 0.09
N PHE A 283 15.18 -7.93 0.64
CA PHE A 283 15.54 -6.58 1.05
C PHE A 283 16.34 -6.51 2.33
N GLU A 284 16.17 -7.44 3.28
CA GLU A 284 17.08 -7.60 4.42
C GLU A 284 18.51 -7.80 3.92
N ASN A 285 18.71 -8.74 2.99
CA ASN A 285 20.01 -9.03 2.42
C ASN A 285 20.62 -7.81 1.68
N LEU A 286 19.78 -7.10 0.87
CA LEU A 286 20.21 -5.90 0.18
C LEU A 286 20.62 -4.79 1.14
N CYS A 287 19.87 -4.56 2.20
CA CYS A 287 20.19 -3.54 3.18
C CYS A 287 21.48 -3.86 3.96
N VAL A 288 21.72 -5.13 4.27
CA VAL A 288 22.99 -5.58 4.85
C VAL A 288 24.16 -5.32 3.90
N GLU A 289 24.03 -5.64 2.60
CA GLU A 289 25.05 -5.38 1.58
C GLU A 289 25.49 -3.89 1.51
N PHE A 290 24.55 -2.98 1.76
CA PHE A 290 24.79 -1.53 1.62
C PHE A 290 24.95 -0.77 2.95
N ASP A 291 25.06 -1.45 4.08
CA ASP A 291 25.11 -0.82 5.42
C ASP A 291 23.94 0.16 5.63
N CYS A 292 22.74 -0.28 5.27
CA CYS A 292 21.50 0.47 5.34
C CYS A 292 20.58 -0.15 6.39
N LYS A 293 20.00 0.66 7.26
CA LYS A 293 19.01 0.17 8.24
C LYS A 293 17.68 -0.09 7.55
N LEU A 294 17.19 -1.34 7.57
CA LEU A 294 15.85 -1.68 7.11
C LEU A 294 14.81 -1.39 8.20
N VAL A 295 13.70 -0.75 7.82
CA VAL A 295 12.53 -0.52 8.67
C VAL A 295 11.30 -1.10 7.96
N LEU A 296 10.53 -1.91 8.68
CA LEU A 296 9.35 -2.59 8.15
C LEU A 296 8.11 -2.18 8.95
N ALA A 297 7.01 -1.94 8.25
CA ALA A 297 5.73 -1.79 8.93
C ALA A 297 5.30 -3.14 9.55
N PRO A 298 4.63 -3.13 10.72
CA PRO A 298 3.98 -4.32 11.24
C PRO A 298 3.02 -4.90 10.19
N LEU A 299 2.94 -6.22 10.09
CA LEU A 299 2.18 -6.92 9.04
C LEU A 299 0.72 -6.46 8.97
N GLU A 300 0.10 -6.21 10.11
CA GLU A 300 -1.28 -5.74 10.23
C GLU A 300 -1.53 -4.33 9.64
N PHE A 301 -0.47 -3.52 9.48
CA PHE A 301 -0.55 -2.15 8.95
C PHE A 301 0.07 -1.99 7.55
N CYS A 302 0.42 -3.08 6.88
CA CYS A 302 0.99 -3.01 5.52
C CYS A 302 -0.07 -2.67 4.46
N SER A 303 -1.28 -3.27 4.55
CA SER A 303 -2.40 -2.95 3.64
C SER A 303 -3.06 -1.62 4.03
N ASP A 304 -3.94 -1.12 3.18
CA ASP A 304 -4.67 0.14 3.37
C ASP A 304 -5.41 0.15 4.71
N ASN A 305 -5.20 1.21 5.49
CA ASN A 305 -5.78 1.33 6.83
C ASN A 305 -5.80 2.78 7.32
N ALA A 306 -6.77 3.10 8.17
CA ALA A 306 -6.89 4.45 8.74
C ALA A 306 -5.83 4.77 9.82
N ALA A 307 -5.14 3.76 10.38
CA ALA A 307 -4.10 4.01 11.39
C ALA A 307 -2.89 4.73 10.77
N MET A 308 -2.51 4.38 9.53
CA MET A 308 -1.45 5.07 8.79
C MET A 308 -1.81 6.53 8.49
N ILE A 309 -3.08 6.80 8.18
CA ILE A 309 -3.61 8.14 7.95
C ILE A 309 -3.62 8.93 9.27
N GLY A 310 -4.06 8.32 10.37
CA GLY A 310 -4.01 8.93 11.70
C GLY A 310 -2.59 9.27 12.13
N ARG A 311 -1.61 8.41 11.83
CA ARG A 311 -0.21 8.68 12.17
C ARG A 311 0.38 9.84 11.36
N SER A 312 0.13 9.92 10.05
CA SER A 312 0.59 11.05 9.22
C SER A 312 -0.10 12.35 9.62
N SER A 313 -1.38 12.30 9.95
CA SER A 313 -2.17 13.46 10.32
C SER A 313 -1.73 14.12 11.65
N LEU A 314 -0.93 13.47 12.49
CA LEU A 314 -0.32 14.11 13.65
C LEU A 314 0.61 15.25 13.22
N GLU A 315 1.40 15.06 12.18
CA GLU A 315 2.27 16.09 11.63
C GLU A 315 1.46 17.25 11.05
N ALA A 316 0.40 16.93 10.28
CA ALA A 316 -0.51 17.92 9.73
C ALA A 316 -1.20 18.74 10.83
N TYR A 317 -1.64 18.07 11.90
CA TYR A 317 -2.29 18.73 13.05
C TYR A 317 -1.34 19.69 13.75
N GLN A 318 -0.10 19.29 14.03
CA GLN A 318 0.92 20.13 14.65
C GLN A 318 1.26 21.36 13.81
N LYS A 319 1.30 21.20 12.48
CA LYS A 319 1.52 22.27 11.49
C LYS A 319 0.27 23.09 11.18
N LYS A 320 -0.89 22.73 11.75
CA LYS A 320 -2.20 23.36 11.49
C LYS A 320 -2.60 23.34 10.00
N CYS A 321 -2.28 22.26 9.29
CA CYS A 321 -2.66 22.05 7.89
C CYS A 321 -4.15 21.70 7.79
N PHE A 322 -5.03 22.61 8.21
CA PHE A 322 -6.47 22.45 8.18
C PHE A 322 -7.06 23.00 6.89
N VAL A 323 -8.05 22.30 6.35
CA VAL A 323 -8.69 22.69 5.08
C VAL A 323 -10.15 23.08 5.33
N PRO A 324 -10.59 24.28 4.87
CA PRO A 324 -12.00 24.66 4.91
C PRO A 324 -12.87 23.65 4.15
N LEU A 325 -14.08 23.38 4.67
CA LEU A 325 -14.98 22.34 4.11
C LEU A 325 -15.31 22.57 2.63
N GLU A 326 -15.50 23.84 2.24
CA GLU A 326 -15.80 24.23 0.85
C GLU A 326 -14.63 24.01 -0.12
N LYS A 327 -13.38 23.96 0.38
CA LYS A 327 -12.17 23.71 -0.40
C LYS A 327 -11.74 22.25 -0.35
N ALA A 328 -12.33 21.44 0.50
CA ALA A 328 -11.99 20.03 0.62
C ALA A 328 -12.55 19.24 -0.57
N ASN A 329 -11.65 18.72 -1.41
CA ASN A 329 -11.95 17.94 -2.60
C ASN A 329 -11.07 16.68 -2.67
N ILE A 330 -11.50 15.72 -3.46
CA ILE A 330 -10.72 14.54 -3.82
C ILE A 330 -9.79 14.81 -5.00
N SER A 331 -8.74 14.02 -5.13
CA SER A 331 -7.92 13.90 -6.34
C SER A 331 -7.62 12.42 -6.62
N PRO A 332 -7.98 11.88 -7.80
CA PRO A 332 -7.62 10.49 -8.16
C PRO A 332 -6.13 10.25 -8.27
N ARG A 333 -5.34 11.33 -8.44
CA ARG A 333 -3.89 11.28 -8.58
C ARG A 333 -3.22 11.95 -7.39
N THR A 334 -2.06 11.43 -6.99
CA THR A 334 -1.24 12.07 -5.96
C THR A 334 -0.72 13.43 -6.42
N LEU A 335 -0.59 14.36 -5.49
CA LEU A 335 0.09 15.64 -5.69
C LEU A 335 1.55 15.60 -5.19
N LEU A 336 2.05 14.43 -4.75
CA LEU A 336 3.47 14.28 -4.43
C LEU A 336 4.30 14.55 -5.69
N LYS A 337 5.38 15.34 -5.54
CA LYS A 337 6.25 15.69 -6.66
C LYS A 337 6.95 14.45 -7.19
N SER A 338 6.94 14.25 -8.50
CA SER A 338 7.84 13.31 -9.18
C SER A 338 9.16 14.01 -9.51
N PHE A 339 10.26 13.25 -9.59
CA PHE A 339 11.48 13.73 -10.23
C PHE A 339 11.19 13.93 -11.73
N GLU A 340 11.43 15.15 -12.21
CA GLU A 340 11.56 15.44 -13.64
C GLU A 340 12.85 14.85 -14.18
#